data_f14c8e45746cff2075a1d5768a37ebe3
#
_entry.id   f14c8e45746cff2075a1d5768a37ebe3
#
_cell.length_a   1.000
_cell.length_b   1.000
_cell.length_c   1.000
_cell.angle_alpha   90.00
_cell.angle_beta   90.00
_cell.angle_gamma   90.00
#
_symmetry.space_group_name_H-M   'P 1'
#
loop_
_entity.id
_entity.type
_entity.pdbx_description
1 polymer ?
#
loop_
_entity_poly.entity_id
_entity_poly.type
_entity_poly.pdbx_seq_one_letter_code
_entity_poly.pdbx_strand_id
1 'polypeptide(L)'
;FFYDNGFYEINTPKLVASATEGGTELFPITYFEKEAFLGQSPQLYKQMMMASGMDKVFEIGQIFRAEEHDTLRHLNEAVSIDAEASFKDDEDVMKILNDMIIQVLKDVNDNCANELEILGHELEVPSGDFPHVTYDEAVDIVNSKDVAMEWGEDLSREAEKALGDTMGGFYFLTRWPSEIKPFYVMPVEG
;
A
#
# COMPACT_ATOMS: atom_id res chain seq x y z
N PHE A 1 -1.56 17.02 -2.00
CA PHE A 1 -2.28 16.36 -0.90
C PHE A 1 -1.45 16.36 0.39
N PHE A 2 -0.30 15.68 0.45
CA PHE A 2 0.47 15.49 1.69
C PHE A 2 0.89 16.82 2.35
N TYR A 3 1.44 17.77 1.58
CA TYR A 3 1.80 19.08 2.10
C TYR A 3 0.61 19.83 2.71
N ASP A 4 -0.54 19.80 2.03
CA ASP A 4 -1.76 20.50 2.49
C ASP A 4 -2.35 19.85 3.75
N ASN A 5 -1.99 18.59 4.01
CA ASN A 5 -2.41 17.82 5.18
C ASN A 5 -1.35 17.79 6.30
N GLY A 6 -0.32 18.64 6.19
CA GLY A 6 0.70 18.86 7.23
C GLY A 6 1.74 17.74 7.33
N PHE A 7 1.98 17.00 6.26
CA PHE A 7 3.08 16.06 6.18
C PHE A 7 4.36 16.76 5.73
N TYR A 8 5.48 16.36 6.29
CA TYR A 8 6.81 16.78 5.86
C TYR A 8 7.37 15.75 4.86
N GLU A 9 7.86 16.23 3.72
CA GLU A 9 8.59 15.38 2.80
C GLU A 9 9.97 15.03 3.37
N ILE A 10 10.32 13.76 3.31
CA ILE A 10 11.64 13.25 3.67
C ILE A 10 12.27 12.51 2.49
N ASN A 11 13.58 12.40 2.50
CA ASN A 11 14.33 11.62 1.52
C ASN A 11 15.27 10.69 2.29
N THR A 12 15.00 9.39 2.21
CA THR A 12 15.75 8.38 2.95
C THR A 12 16.89 7.79 2.12
N PRO A 13 17.95 7.28 2.76
CA PRO A 13 19.03 6.61 2.05
C PRO A 13 18.55 5.40 1.25
N LYS A 14 19.05 5.26 0.01
CA LYS A 14 18.76 4.11 -0.87
C LYS A 14 19.90 3.08 -0.88
N LEU A 15 21.06 3.45 -0.33
CA LEU A 15 22.15 2.54 -0.04
C LEU A 15 22.14 2.21 1.44
N VAL A 16 21.94 0.96 1.78
CA VAL A 16 21.77 0.50 3.17
C VAL A 16 22.76 -0.58 3.52
N ALA A 17 23.14 -0.68 4.80
CA ALA A 17 24.13 -1.65 5.28
C ALA A 17 23.53 -3.03 5.60
N SER A 18 22.21 -3.14 5.70
CA SER A 18 21.51 -4.38 6.04
C SER A 18 20.06 -4.32 5.55
N ALA A 19 19.37 -5.46 5.59
CA ALA A 19 17.94 -5.52 5.34
C ALA A 19 17.18 -4.57 6.27
N THR A 20 16.20 -3.85 5.72
CA THR A 20 15.31 -2.96 6.47
C THR A 20 13.97 -3.60 6.77
N GLU A 21 13.63 -4.67 6.06
CA GLU A 21 12.41 -5.46 6.23
C GLU A 21 12.70 -6.95 6.07
N GLY A 22 11.91 -7.79 6.73
CA GLY A 22 11.95 -9.23 6.51
C GLY A 22 11.15 -9.66 5.28
N GLY A 23 11.55 -10.75 4.64
CA GLY A 23 10.73 -11.46 3.66
C GLY A 23 10.92 -11.10 2.19
N THR A 24 11.68 -10.08 1.84
CA THR A 24 12.07 -9.82 0.44
C THR A 24 13.56 -9.92 0.26
N GLU A 25 13.98 -10.45 -0.89
CA GLU A 25 15.40 -10.52 -1.23
C GLU A 25 15.96 -9.13 -1.53
N LEU A 26 17.24 -8.97 -1.19
CA LEU A 26 17.99 -7.72 -1.36
C LEU A 26 18.83 -7.77 -2.62
N PHE A 27 18.92 -6.65 -3.32
CA PHE A 27 19.98 -6.45 -4.30
C PHE A 27 21.29 -6.13 -3.60
N PRO A 28 22.28 -7.05 -3.57
CA PRO A 28 23.58 -6.76 -3.01
C PRO A 28 24.36 -5.86 -3.98
N ILE A 29 25.10 -4.92 -3.43
CA ILE A 29 26.02 -4.08 -4.16
C ILE A 29 27.40 -4.10 -3.51
N THR A 30 28.45 -3.94 -4.31
CA THR A 30 29.79 -3.78 -3.81
C THR A 30 30.03 -2.31 -3.45
N TYR A 31 30.29 -2.04 -2.18
CA TYR A 31 30.64 -0.71 -1.69
C TYR A 31 32.07 -0.73 -1.16
N PHE A 32 33.04 -0.42 -2.03
CA PHE A 32 34.48 -0.60 -1.81
C PHE A 32 34.78 -2.07 -1.42
N GLU A 33 35.30 -2.32 -0.23
CA GLU A 33 35.64 -3.66 0.28
C GLU A 33 34.52 -4.28 1.14
N LYS A 34 33.33 -3.63 1.15
CA LYS A 34 32.18 -4.06 1.95
C LYS A 34 30.99 -4.35 1.05
N GLU A 35 30.10 -5.16 1.55
CA GLU A 35 28.78 -5.37 0.97
C GLU A 35 27.82 -4.28 1.49
N ALA A 36 26.98 -3.78 0.60
CA ALA A 36 25.85 -2.94 0.90
C ALA A 36 24.64 -3.42 0.06
N PHE A 37 23.49 -2.84 0.24
CA PHE A 37 22.27 -3.25 -0.44
C PHE A 37 21.49 -2.05 -0.93
N LEU A 38 20.65 -2.26 -1.95
CA LEU A 38 19.63 -1.30 -2.34
C LEU A 38 18.45 -1.36 -1.38
N GLY A 39 17.92 -0.21 -1.00
CA GLY A 39 16.84 -0.07 -0.01
C GLY A 39 15.51 -0.63 -0.51
N GLN A 40 14.88 -1.49 0.26
CA GLN A 40 13.60 -2.12 -0.05
C GLN A 40 12.41 -1.20 0.26
N SER A 41 12.54 -0.34 1.27
CA SER A 41 11.52 0.58 1.74
C SER A 41 12.11 1.63 2.69
N PRO A 42 11.44 2.78 2.89
CA PRO A 42 11.84 3.77 3.89
C PRO A 42 11.33 3.46 5.31
N GLN A 43 10.77 2.28 5.59
CA GLN A 43 9.98 2.00 6.81
C GLN A 43 10.70 2.35 8.12
N LEU A 44 11.93 1.88 8.31
CA LEU A 44 12.68 2.18 9.54
C LEU A 44 12.96 3.67 9.71
N TYR A 45 13.27 4.35 8.61
CA TYR A 45 13.53 5.80 8.65
C TYR A 45 12.26 6.60 8.95
N LYS A 46 11.11 6.23 8.39
CA LYS A 46 9.82 6.85 8.72
C LYS A 46 9.52 6.73 10.22
N GLN A 47 9.68 5.53 10.78
CA GLN A 47 9.49 5.30 12.22
C GLN A 47 10.49 6.09 13.08
N MET A 48 11.74 6.22 12.65
CA MET A 48 12.72 7.06 13.32
C MET A 48 12.30 8.55 13.33
N MET A 49 11.68 9.03 12.25
CA MET A 49 11.13 10.39 12.19
C MET A 49 9.99 10.58 13.19
N MET A 50 9.08 9.59 13.32
CA MET A 50 8.05 9.61 14.36
C MET A 50 8.67 9.72 15.77
N ALA A 51 9.69 8.92 16.05
CA ALA A 51 10.40 8.97 17.32
C ALA A 51 11.16 10.30 17.55
N SER A 52 11.47 11.05 16.50
CA SER A 52 12.12 12.35 16.58
C SER A 52 11.17 13.52 16.87
N GLY A 53 9.85 13.26 16.88
CA GLY A 53 8.81 14.28 17.08
C GLY A 53 8.25 14.87 15.78
N MET A 54 8.54 14.29 14.64
CA MET A 54 7.85 14.60 13.37
C MET A 54 6.55 13.79 13.29
N ASP A 55 5.43 14.42 13.53
CA ASP A 55 4.15 13.71 13.65
C ASP A 55 3.62 13.13 12.33
N LYS A 56 4.03 13.68 11.19
CA LYS A 56 3.60 13.24 9.88
C LYS A 56 4.71 13.42 8.87
N VAL A 57 5.11 12.34 8.21
CA VAL A 57 6.11 12.39 7.13
C VAL A 57 5.66 11.61 5.92
N PHE A 58 6.17 11.95 4.74
CA PHE A 58 6.00 11.15 3.54
C PHE A 58 7.27 11.17 2.68
N GLU A 59 7.42 10.16 1.86
CA GLU A 59 8.44 10.06 0.82
C GLU A 59 7.80 9.55 -0.46
N ILE A 60 8.15 10.15 -1.59
CA ILE A 60 7.92 9.60 -2.93
C ILE A 60 9.29 9.26 -3.50
N GLY A 61 9.66 7.99 -3.46
CA GLY A 61 11.02 7.58 -3.75
C GLY A 61 11.17 6.16 -4.27
N GLN A 62 12.34 5.90 -4.84
CA GLN A 62 12.65 4.59 -5.39
C GLN A 62 12.81 3.55 -4.28
N ILE A 63 12.28 2.36 -4.56
CA ILE A 63 12.46 1.15 -3.77
C ILE A 63 12.95 0.02 -4.69
N PHE A 64 13.67 -0.94 -4.11
CA PHE A 64 14.28 -2.04 -4.84
C PHE A 64 13.98 -3.36 -4.12
N ARG A 65 13.38 -4.31 -4.83
CA ARG A 65 13.05 -5.63 -4.31
C ARG A 65 13.54 -6.68 -5.27
N ALA A 66 14.42 -7.58 -4.83
CA ALA A 66 14.97 -8.65 -5.65
C ALA A 66 13.94 -9.79 -5.76
N GLU A 67 12.83 -9.53 -6.45
CA GLU A 67 11.77 -10.51 -6.67
C GLU A 67 12.19 -11.52 -7.73
N GLU A 68 12.13 -12.81 -7.41
CA GLU A 68 12.42 -13.88 -8.36
C GLU A 68 11.28 -14.12 -9.37
N HIS A 69 10.10 -13.55 -9.11
CA HIS A 69 8.91 -13.78 -9.91
C HIS A 69 8.70 -12.66 -10.94
N ASP A 70 8.65 -13.01 -12.21
CA ASP A 70 8.27 -12.11 -13.30
C ASP A 70 6.75 -12.12 -13.47
N THR A 71 6.08 -11.22 -12.77
CA THR A 71 4.62 -11.03 -12.87
C THR A 71 4.29 -9.54 -12.99
N LEU A 72 3.05 -9.24 -13.39
CA LEU A 72 2.57 -7.85 -13.49
C LEU A 72 2.51 -7.11 -12.14
N ARG A 73 2.69 -7.81 -11.01
CA ARG A 73 2.62 -7.26 -9.66
C ARG A 73 3.99 -7.18 -8.96
N HIS A 74 5.01 -7.86 -9.49
CA HIS A 74 6.34 -7.91 -8.89
C HIS A 74 7.30 -7.10 -9.74
N LEU A 75 7.66 -5.93 -9.25
CA LEU A 75 8.63 -5.04 -9.87
C LEU A 75 9.90 -5.01 -9.01
N ASN A 76 11.04 -5.17 -9.65
CA ASN A 76 12.34 -5.09 -8.97
C ASN A 76 12.73 -3.66 -8.61
N GLU A 77 12.19 -2.68 -9.32
CA GLU A 77 12.37 -1.27 -9.07
C GLU A 77 11.03 -0.55 -9.26
N ALA A 78 10.63 0.24 -8.29
CA ALA A 78 9.41 1.03 -8.34
C ALA A 78 9.57 2.35 -7.60
N VAL A 79 8.73 3.32 -7.93
CA VAL A 79 8.55 4.52 -7.11
C VAL A 79 7.42 4.23 -6.13
N SER A 80 7.73 4.26 -4.84
CA SER A 80 6.76 4.08 -3.77
C SER A 80 6.28 5.44 -3.27
N ILE A 81 5.02 5.50 -2.89
CA ILE A 81 4.43 6.61 -2.11
C ILE A 81 4.26 6.08 -0.69
N ASP A 82 5.07 6.56 0.20
CA ASP A 82 5.13 6.13 1.59
C ASP A 82 4.76 7.27 2.52
N ALA A 83 3.88 7.02 3.47
CA ALA A 83 3.54 7.99 4.51
C ALA A 83 3.54 7.32 5.90
N GLU A 84 3.81 8.11 6.92
CA GLU A 84 3.77 7.69 8.32
C GLU A 84 3.15 8.81 9.15
N ALA A 85 2.28 8.47 10.09
CA ALA A 85 1.64 9.44 10.97
C ALA A 85 1.56 8.91 12.40
N SER A 86 2.03 9.72 13.36
CA SER A 86 1.95 9.40 14.79
C SER A 86 0.53 9.55 15.32
N PHE A 87 0.22 8.82 16.39
CA PHE A 87 -1.04 8.94 17.15
C PHE A 87 -2.28 8.72 16.27
N LYS A 88 -2.18 7.82 15.29
CA LYS A 88 -3.24 7.44 14.37
C LYS A 88 -3.54 5.95 14.51
N ASP A 89 -4.83 5.62 14.47
CA ASP A 89 -5.32 4.25 14.38
C ASP A 89 -5.57 3.84 12.92
N ASP A 90 -6.06 2.65 12.71
CA ASP A 90 -6.34 2.09 11.38
C ASP A 90 -7.45 2.88 10.64
N GLU A 91 -8.49 3.34 11.35
CA GLU A 91 -9.56 4.17 10.76
C GLU A 91 -9.02 5.51 10.27
N ASP A 92 -8.15 6.15 11.08
CA ASP A 92 -7.47 7.38 10.68
C ASP A 92 -6.62 7.19 9.42
N VAL A 93 -5.88 6.07 9.33
CA VAL A 93 -5.03 5.76 8.17
C VAL A 93 -5.89 5.46 6.93
N MET A 94 -6.96 4.69 7.08
CA MET A 94 -7.91 4.44 5.99
C MET A 94 -8.53 5.74 5.49
N LYS A 95 -8.88 6.67 6.38
CA LYS A 95 -9.39 7.99 6.01
C LYS A 95 -8.37 8.81 5.20
N ILE A 96 -7.11 8.83 5.63
CA ILE A 96 -6.02 9.52 4.89
C ILE A 96 -5.87 8.92 3.49
N LEU A 97 -5.86 7.60 3.38
CA LEU A 97 -5.75 6.90 2.09
C LEU A 97 -6.94 7.17 1.18
N ASN A 98 -8.16 7.11 1.73
CA ASN A 98 -9.39 7.45 1.02
C ASN A 98 -9.32 8.85 0.41
N ASP A 99 -9.01 9.84 1.23
CA ASP A 99 -8.96 11.24 0.81
C ASP A 99 -7.85 11.49 -0.23
N MET A 100 -6.71 10.82 -0.08
CA MET A 100 -5.62 10.89 -1.04
C MET A 100 -6.04 10.32 -2.40
N ILE A 101 -6.65 9.14 -2.43
CA ILE A 101 -7.08 8.51 -3.69
C ILE A 101 -8.13 9.40 -4.38
N ILE A 102 -9.14 9.88 -3.66
CA ILE A 102 -10.16 10.76 -4.21
C ILE A 102 -9.53 12.04 -4.78
N GLN A 103 -8.57 12.64 -4.06
CA GLN A 103 -7.88 13.85 -4.54
C GLN A 103 -7.08 13.57 -5.81
N VAL A 104 -6.33 12.46 -5.87
CA VAL A 104 -5.57 12.07 -7.07
C VAL A 104 -6.50 11.87 -8.27
N LEU A 105 -7.63 11.16 -8.09
CA LEU A 105 -8.59 10.94 -9.17
C LEU A 105 -9.22 12.26 -9.67
N LYS A 106 -9.52 13.18 -8.76
CA LYS A 106 -9.99 14.53 -9.13
C LYS A 106 -8.93 15.30 -9.92
N ASP A 107 -7.70 15.32 -9.42
CA ASP A 107 -6.60 16.03 -10.07
C ASP A 107 -6.32 15.49 -11.48
N VAL A 108 -6.41 14.17 -11.68
CA VAL A 108 -6.28 13.53 -12.99
C VAL A 108 -7.44 13.94 -13.90
N ASN A 109 -8.68 13.89 -13.42
CA ASN A 109 -9.84 14.32 -14.20
C ASN A 109 -9.75 15.78 -14.65
N ASP A 110 -9.32 16.65 -13.73
CA ASP A 110 -9.28 18.09 -13.98
C ASP A 110 -8.11 18.51 -14.88
N ASN A 111 -6.98 17.79 -14.82
CA ASN A 111 -5.74 18.21 -15.48
C ASN A 111 -5.31 17.32 -16.66
N CYS A 112 -5.88 16.11 -16.81
CA CYS A 112 -5.48 15.14 -17.83
C CYS A 112 -6.65 14.74 -18.76
N ALA A 113 -7.58 15.65 -19.03
CA ALA A 113 -8.77 15.36 -19.84
C ALA A 113 -8.40 14.92 -21.28
N ASN A 114 -7.37 15.50 -21.88
CA ASN A 114 -6.92 15.13 -23.23
C ASN A 114 -6.34 13.71 -23.26
N GLU A 115 -5.58 13.34 -22.24
CA GLU A 115 -4.95 12.02 -22.11
C GLU A 115 -6.03 10.94 -21.88
N LEU A 116 -7.04 11.24 -21.06
CA LEU A 116 -8.18 10.37 -20.84
C LEU A 116 -8.99 10.17 -22.13
N GLU A 117 -9.20 11.22 -22.93
CA GLU A 117 -9.86 11.12 -24.23
C GLU A 117 -9.06 10.23 -25.22
N ILE A 118 -7.73 10.41 -25.30
CA ILE A 118 -6.85 9.59 -26.15
C ILE A 118 -6.91 8.12 -25.75
N LEU A 119 -6.96 7.83 -24.45
CA LEU A 119 -7.08 6.47 -23.91
C LEU A 119 -8.51 5.89 -24.05
N GLY A 120 -9.49 6.70 -24.38
CA GLY A 120 -10.91 6.31 -24.42
C GLY A 120 -11.42 5.84 -23.06
N HIS A 121 -10.92 6.45 -21.97
CA HIS A 121 -11.22 6.05 -20.60
C HIS A 121 -11.96 7.17 -19.86
N GLU A 122 -13.11 6.83 -19.29
CA GLU A 122 -13.84 7.70 -18.37
C GLU A 122 -13.39 7.33 -16.94
N LEU A 123 -12.84 8.32 -16.23
CA LEU A 123 -12.37 8.13 -14.87
C LEU A 123 -13.45 8.56 -13.89
N GLU A 124 -14.05 7.59 -13.22
CA GLU A 124 -15.03 7.84 -12.16
C GLU A 124 -14.34 8.26 -10.86
N VAL A 125 -14.79 9.37 -10.29
CA VAL A 125 -14.34 9.84 -8.98
C VAL A 125 -15.35 9.42 -7.93
N PRO A 126 -15.00 8.57 -6.97
CA PRO A 126 -15.91 8.17 -5.89
C PRO A 126 -16.41 9.37 -5.09
N SER A 127 -17.69 9.34 -4.73
CA SER A 127 -18.31 10.36 -3.89
C SER A 127 -18.48 9.82 -2.46
N GLY A 128 -17.59 10.17 -1.56
CA GLY A 128 -17.66 9.75 -0.15
C GLY A 128 -16.62 8.72 0.24
N ASP A 129 -16.79 8.18 1.45
CA ASP A 129 -15.84 7.22 2.00
C ASP A 129 -16.02 5.84 1.36
N PHE A 130 -14.90 5.14 1.14
CA PHE A 130 -14.91 3.79 0.59
C PHE A 130 -15.57 2.82 1.59
N PRO A 131 -16.42 1.90 1.12
CA PRO A 131 -17.04 0.93 2.00
C PRO A 131 -16.00 0.01 2.64
N HIS A 132 -16.29 -0.44 3.85
CA HIS A 132 -15.52 -1.45 4.56
C HIS A 132 -16.18 -2.81 4.37
N VAL A 133 -15.36 -3.82 4.14
CA VAL A 133 -15.75 -5.23 4.03
C VAL A 133 -14.88 -5.99 5.01
N THR A 134 -15.47 -6.76 5.89
CA THR A 134 -14.71 -7.64 6.78
C THR A 134 -14.21 -8.85 6.00
N TYR A 135 -13.16 -9.49 6.51
CA TYR A 135 -12.64 -10.71 5.91
C TYR A 135 -13.70 -11.83 5.85
N ASP A 136 -14.54 -11.97 6.90
CA ASP A 136 -15.63 -12.95 6.92
C ASP A 136 -16.64 -12.68 5.80
N GLU A 137 -17.08 -11.41 5.65
CA GLU A 137 -17.97 -11.02 4.55
C GLU A 137 -17.33 -11.25 3.18
N ALA A 138 -16.02 -10.99 3.05
CA ALA A 138 -15.30 -11.24 1.81
C ALA A 138 -15.27 -12.72 1.44
N VAL A 139 -15.04 -13.63 2.41
CA VAL A 139 -15.10 -15.09 2.19
C VAL A 139 -16.50 -15.50 1.72
N ASP A 140 -17.55 -14.99 2.34
CA ASP A 140 -18.94 -15.28 1.95
C ASP A 140 -19.25 -14.76 0.53
N ILE A 141 -18.82 -13.53 0.20
CA ILE A 141 -19.02 -12.96 -1.13
C ILE A 141 -18.29 -13.80 -2.19
N VAL A 142 -17.02 -14.14 -1.97
CA VAL A 142 -16.19 -14.89 -2.91
C VAL A 142 -16.81 -16.28 -3.17
N ASN A 143 -17.18 -17.01 -2.11
CA ASN A 143 -17.80 -18.32 -2.22
C ASN A 143 -19.17 -18.25 -2.92
N SER A 144 -19.91 -17.16 -2.79
CA SER A 144 -21.18 -16.95 -3.51
C SER A 144 -21.02 -16.78 -5.03
N LYS A 145 -19.79 -16.56 -5.50
CA LYS A 145 -19.43 -16.40 -6.93
C LYS A 145 -18.77 -17.64 -7.52
N ASP A 146 -18.94 -18.81 -6.88
CA ASP A 146 -18.35 -20.07 -7.29
C ASP A 146 -16.79 -20.06 -7.33
N VAL A 147 -16.17 -19.15 -6.59
CA VAL A 147 -14.72 -19.13 -6.35
C VAL A 147 -14.47 -19.74 -4.97
N ALA A 148 -13.83 -20.91 -4.93
CA ALA A 148 -13.56 -21.58 -3.66
C ALA A 148 -12.51 -20.82 -2.84
N MET A 149 -12.84 -20.47 -1.60
CA MET A 149 -11.96 -19.85 -0.63
C MET A 149 -12.26 -20.41 0.76
N GLU A 150 -11.24 -20.98 1.42
CA GLU A 150 -11.36 -21.41 2.81
C GLU A 150 -11.04 -20.24 3.76
N TRP A 151 -11.70 -20.25 4.92
CA TRP A 151 -11.39 -19.24 5.92
C TRP A 151 -9.95 -19.42 6.45
N GLY A 152 -9.20 -18.34 6.56
CA GLY A 152 -7.80 -18.37 6.96
C GLY A 152 -6.81 -18.40 5.79
N GLU A 153 -7.27 -18.38 4.55
CA GLU A 153 -6.43 -18.25 3.36
C GLU A 153 -6.26 -16.78 2.95
N ASP A 154 -5.14 -16.46 2.29
CA ASP A 154 -4.99 -15.17 1.64
C ASP A 154 -5.83 -15.15 0.35
N LEU A 155 -6.26 -13.96 -0.10
CA LEU A 155 -7.07 -13.84 -1.30
C LEU A 155 -6.27 -14.24 -2.55
N SER A 156 -6.79 -15.23 -3.28
CA SER A 156 -6.29 -15.52 -4.63
C SER A 156 -6.66 -14.38 -5.60
N ARG A 157 -6.03 -14.36 -6.77
CA ARG A 157 -6.35 -13.38 -7.81
C ARG A 157 -7.81 -13.47 -8.27
N GLU A 158 -8.36 -14.70 -8.34
CA GLU A 158 -9.77 -14.93 -8.67
C GLU A 158 -10.69 -14.40 -7.58
N ALA A 159 -10.32 -14.60 -6.31
CA ALA A 159 -11.07 -14.09 -5.16
C ALA A 159 -11.07 -12.55 -5.13
N GLU A 160 -9.91 -11.91 -5.31
CA GLU A 160 -9.80 -10.45 -5.40
C GLU A 160 -10.67 -9.88 -6.53
N LYS A 161 -10.66 -10.56 -7.71
CA LYS A 161 -11.48 -10.13 -8.84
C LYS A 161 -12.98 -10.27 -8.55
N ALA A 162 -13.41 -11.40 -7.99
CA ALA A 162 -14.83 -11.63 -7.66
C ALA A 162 -15.34 -10.62 -6.63
N LEU A 163 -14.49 -10.28 -5.64
CA LEU A 163 -14.79 -9.28 -4.63
C LEU A 163 -14.87 -7.88 -5.24
N GLY A 164 -13.88 -7.49 -6.06
CA GLY A 164 -13.86 -6.20 -6.74
C GLY A 164 -15.04 -6.00 -7.69
N ASP A 165 -15.42 -7.03 -8.48
CA ASP A 165 -16.60 -7.02 -9.37
C ASP A 165 -17.91 -6.84 -8.56
N THR A 166 -17.95 -7.34 -7.34
CA THR A 166 -19.13 -7.22 -6.47
C THR A 166 -19.21 -5.86 -5.79
N MET A 167 -18.07 -5.34 -5.34
CA MET A 167 -17.99 -4.04 -4.66
C MET A 167 -18.11 -2.86 -5.62
N GLY A 168 -17.77 -3.07 -6.88
CA GLY A 168 -17.92 -2.08 -7.94
C GLY A 168 -16.95 -0.91 -7.88
N GLY A 169 -15.82 -1.03 -7.15
CA GLY A 169 -14.84 0.04 -7.03
C GLY A 169 -13.89 -0.12 -5.86
N PHE A 170 -13.50 0.99 -5.25
CA PHE A 170 -12.62 1.01 -4.08
C PHE A 170 -13.35 0.58 -2.81
N TYR A 171 -12.70 -0.25 -2.00
CA TYR A 171 -13.16 -0.68 -0.68
C TYR A 171 -11.98 -0.99 0.21
N PHE A 172 -12.20 -0.99 1.53
CA PHE A 172 -11.25 -1.47 2.52
C PHE A 172 -11.61 -2.86 2.97
N LEU A 173 -10.67 -3.79 2.87
CA LEU A 173 -10.81 -5.13 3.43
C LEU A 173 -10.16 -5.15 4.81
N THR A 174 -10.99 -5.40 5.82
CA THR A 174 -10.63 -5.26 7.23
C THR A 174 -10.79 -6.57 8.01
N ARG A 175 -10.37 -6.61 9.26
CA ARG A 175 -10.58 -7.76 10.16
C ARG A 175 -9.95 -9.06 9.63
N TRP A 176 -8.76 -8.97 9.07
CA TRP A 176 -8.02 -10.14 8.63
C TRP A 176 -7.67 -11.09 9.78
N PRO A 177 -7.69 -12.43 9.57
CA PRO A 177 -7.20 -13.38 10.55
C PRO A 177 -5.76 -13.11 10.96
N SER A 178 -5.47 -13.10 12.26
CA SER A 178 -4.12 -12.83 12.78
C SER A 178 -3.09 -13.87 12.31
N GLU A 179 -3.54 -15.09 12.07
CA GLU A 179 -2.71 -16.23 11.70
C GLU A 179 -2.02 -16.06 10.34
N ILE A 180 -2.62 -15.29 9.44
CA ILE A 180 -2.07 -15.03 8.09
C ILE A 180 -1.39 -13.69 7.98
N LYS A 181 -1.28 -12.94 9.08
CA LYS A 181 -0.59 -11.65 9.09
C LYS A 181 0.78 -11.76 9.76
N PRO A 182 1.76 -10.94 9.32
CA PRO A 182 3.07 -10.91 9.94
C PRO A 182 3.00 -10.55 11.43
N PHE A 183 3.96 -11.04 12.21
CA PHE A 183 4.02 -10.86 13.67
C PHE A 183 3.98 -9.40 14.16
N TYR A 184 4.32 -8.45 13.30
CA TYR A 184 4.34 -7.02 13.63
C TYR A 184 2.99 -6.32 13.44
N VAL A 185 1.98 -7.00 12.89
CA VAL A 185 0.63 -6.46 12.79
C VAL A 185 -0.03 -6.56 14.16
N MET A 186 -0.51 -5.42 14.66
CA MET A 186 -1.18 -5.38 15.95
C MET A 186 -2.56 -6.04 15.85
N PRO A 187 -2.83 -7.12 16.62
CA PRO A 187 -4.15 -7.71 16.66
C PRO A 187 -5.14 -6.77 17.36
N VAL A 188 -6.38 -6.76 16.89
CA VAL A 188 -7.50 -6.05 17.54
C VAL A 188 -8.24 -7.05 18.39
N GLU A 189 -8.54 -6.71 19.66
CA GLU A 189 -9.38 -7.52 20.52
C GLU A 189 -10.84 -7.47 20.01
N GLY A 190 -11.43 -8.65 19.71
CA GLY A 190 -12.83 -8.71 19.29
C GLY A 190 -13.21 -10.04 18.70
#